data_549b55e5bc0b1b501ffcc702d8c93faf
#
_entry.id   549b55e5bc0b1b501ffcc702d8c93faf
#
_cell.length_a   1.000
_cell.length_b   1.000
_cell.length_c   1.000
_cell.angle_alpha   90.00
_cell.angle_beta   90.00
_cell.angle_gamma   90.00
#
_symmetry.space_group_name_H-M   'P 1'
#
loop_
_entity.id
_entity.type
_entity.pdbx_description
1 polymer ?
#
loop_
_entity_poly.entity_id
_entity_poly.type
_entity_poly.pdbx_seq_one_letter_code
_entity_poly.pdbx_strand_id
1 'polypeptide(L)' 'MFSIGFKQWGNNNGQGSFSRKVYSFPVAYSSAVYMMSANPKGNVGTGATKNAHSANVESLTQFSISVGEHSSMFWFSIGK' A
#
# COMPACT_ATOMS: atom_id res chain seq x y z
N MET A 1 18.44 -3.36 20.97
CA MET A 1 18.72 -4.23 19.82
C MET A 1 17.49 -4.37 18.93
N PHE A 2 17.68 -4.32 17.64
CA PHE A 2 16.58 -4.49 16.70
C PHE A 2 16.28 -5.95 16.48
N SER A 3 15.01 -6.29 16.45
CA SER A 3 14.59 -7.51 15.82
C SER A 3 14.62 -7.31 14.31
N ILE A 4 15.24 -8.23 13.61
CA ILE A 4 15.22 -8.18 12.16
C ILE A 4 13.84 -8.63 11.69
N GLY A 5 13.17 -7.74 11.02
CA GLY A 5 11.90 -8.04 10.41
C GLY A 5 12.06 -8.52 8.97
N PHE A 6 11.01 -8.42 8.22
CA PHE A 6 11.04 -8.75 6.81
C PHE A 6 10.29 -7.70 6.00
N LYS A 7 10.59 -7.67 4.72
CA LYS A 7 9.99 -6.77 3.75
C LYS A 7 9.04 -7.55 2.85
N GLN A 8 7.95 -6.91 2.48
CA GLN A 8 7.04 -7.45 1.49
C GLN A 8 6.72 -6.37 0.49
N TRP A 9 6.43 -6.75 -0.73
CA TRP A 9 6.00 -5.83 -1.77
C TRP A 9 5.08 -6.52 -2.74
N GLY A 10 4.34 -5.72 -3.49
CA GLY A 10 3.42 -6.27 -4.47
C GLY A 10 2.87 -5.24 -5.41
N ASN A 11 2.01 -5.70 -6.26
CA ASN A 11 1.28 -4.90 -7.23
C ASN A 11 -0.21 -5.09 -7.03
N ASN A 12 -0.93 -3.99 -7.09
CA ASN A 12 -2.39 -4.02 -7.18
C ASN A 12 -2.79 -3.34 -8.48
N ASN A 13 -3.49 -4.06 -9.32
CA ASN A 13 -3.95 -3.56 -10.61
C ASN A 13 -5.47 -3.46 -10.62
N GLY A 14 -5.98 -2.40 -11.25
CA GLY A 14 -7.41 -2.31 -11.49
C GLY A 14 -8.26 -2.10 -10.24
N GLN A 15 -7.74 -1.40 -9.24
CA GLN A 15 -8.49 -1.15 -8.01
C GLN A 15 -9.76 -0.31 -8.25
N GLY A 16 -9.74 0.51 -9.28
CA GLY A 16 -10.80 1.47 -9.56
C GLY A 16 -10.42 2.86 -9.07
N SER A 17 -10.75 3.88 -9.87
CA SER A 17 -10.45 5.26 -9.54
C SER A 17 -11.29 5.73 -8.35
N PHE A 18 -10.72 6.65 -7.57
CA PHE A 18 -11.39 7.26 -6.40
C PHE A 18 -11.95 6.23 -5.44
N SER A 19 -11.14 5.25 -5.13
CA SER A 19 -11.56 4.16 -4.25
C SER A 19 -10.56 3.91 -3.13
N ARG A 20 -11.05 3.26 -2.07
CA ARG A 20 -10.23 2.70 -0.99
C ARG A 20 -10.54 1.21 -0.92
N LYS A 21 -9.51 0.42 -0.88
CA LYS A 21 -9.69 -1.03 -0.82
C LYS A 21 -8.74 -1.65 0.18
N VAL A 22 -9.21 -2.65 0.90
CA VAL A 22 -8.44 -3.37 1.91
C VAL A 22 -7.89 -4.65 1.30
N TYR A 23 -6.63 -4.91 1.57
CA TYR A 23 -5.91 -6.09 1.08
C TYR A 23 -5.27 -6.82 2.25
N SER A 24 -5.01 -8.09 2.06
CA SER A 24 -4.22 -8.87 3.02
C SER A 24 -2.75 -8.84 2.63
N PHE A 25 -1.86 -8.72 3.63
CA PHE A 25 -0.44 -8.94 3.38
C PHE A 25 -0.23 -10.37 2.91
N PRO A 26 0.68 -10.61 1.94
CA PRO A 26 1.01 -11.98 1.53
C PRO A 26 1.47 -12.86 2.69
N VAL A 27 2.21 -12.27 3.63
CA VAL A 27 2.60 -12.92 4.86
C VAL A 27 2.18 -12.03 6.03
N ALA A 28 1.41 -12.54 6.96
CA ALA A 28 0.99 -11.76 8.12
C ALA A 28 2.21 -11.40 8.98
N TYR A 29 2.23 -10.14 9.46
CA TYR A 29 3.17 -9.74 10.49
C TYR A 29 2.70 -10.26 11.85
N SER A 30 3.63 -10.54 12.72
CA SER A 30 3.31 -11.12 14.03
C SER A 30 3.36 -10.10 15.17
N SER A 31 4.11 -9.03 15.00
CA SER A 31 4.35 -8.06 16.08
C SER A 31 4.08 -6.63 15.67
N ALA A 32 4.56 -6.21 14.52
CA ALA A 32 4.46 -4.82 14.11
C ALA A 32 4.60 -4.65 12.61
N VAL A 33 3.97 -3.61 12.08
CA VAL A 33 4.27 -3.08 10.77
C VAL A 33 4.93 -1.73 11.00
N TYR A 34 6.20 -1.61 10.64
CA TYR A 34 6.98 -0.40 10.90
C TYR A 34 6.73 0.69 9.89
N MET A 35 6.53 0.31 8.64
CA MET A 35 6.18 1.26 7.61
C MET A 35 5.50 0.57 6.44
N MET A 36 4.72 1.35 5.74
CA MET A 36 4.10 0.94 4.49
C MET A 36 4.04 2.13 3.56
N SER A 37 4.22 1.86 2.28
CA SER A 37 4.12 2.88 1.24
C SER A 37 3.49 2.28 -0.01
N ALA A 38 2.80 3.12 -0.77
CA ALA A 38 2.25 2.74 -2.06
C ALA A 38 2.49 3.88 -3.04
N ASN A 39 2.79 3.53 -4.28
CA ASN A 39 3.05 4.49 -5.35
C ASN A 39 2.31 4.08 -6.61
N PRO A 40 1.81 5.04 -7.39
CA PRO A 40 1.20 4.75 -8.67
C PRO A 40 2.18 4.07 -9.63
N LYS A 41 1.67 3.20 -10.46
CA LYS A 41 2.41 2.61 -11.57
C LYS A 41 2.22 3.47 -12.79
N GLY A 42 3.32 3.76 -13.49
CA GLY A 42 3.26 4.52 -14.71
C GLY A 42 3.14 6.02 -14.50
N ASN A 43 2.76 6.72 -15.54
CA ASN A 43 2.66 8.17 -15.52
C ASN A 43 1.44 8.62 -14.74
N VAL A 44 1.61 9.68 -13.96
CA VAL A 44 0.50 10.33 -13.28
C VAL A 44 0.12 11.61 -14.02
N GLY A 45 -1.14 12.00 -13.93
CA GLY A 45 -1.59 13.28 -14.45
C GLY A 45 -1.06 14.44 -13.62
N THR A 46 -1.49 15.64 -13.96
CA THR A 46 -0.97 16.85 -13.34
C THR A 46 -1.88 17.45 -12.26
N GLY A 47 -3.10 16.95 -12.09
CA GLY A 47 -4.01 17.44 -11.08
C GLY A 47 -3.71 16.84 -9.70
N ALA A 48 -3.51 17.67 -8.69
CA ALA A 48 -3.13 17.22 -7.37
C ALA A 48 -4.16 16.25 -6.76
N THR A 49 -5.44 16.55 -6.89
CA THR A 49 -6.50 15.69 -6.34
C THR A 49 -6.66 14.40 -7.11
N LYS A 50 -6.40 14.44 -8.41
CA LYS A 50 -6.50 13.26 -9.28
C LYS A 50 -5.42 12.23 -8.97
N ASN A 51 -4.28 12.70 -8.50
CA ASN A 51 -3.11 11.87 -8.23
C ASN A 51 -2.94 11.54 -6.75
N ALA A 52 -3.89 11.97 -5.92
CA ALA A 52 -3.84 11.69 -4.50
C ALA A 52 -3.89 10.17 -4.25
N HIS A 53 -3.05 9.72 -3.36
CA HIS A 53 -3.04 8.32 -2.94
C HIS A 53 -2.52 8.22 -1.52
N SER A 54 -2.90 7.15 -0.84
CA SER A 54 -2.37 6.85 0.48
C SER A 54 -2.37 5.35 0.73
N ALA A 55 -1.51 4.95 1.65
CA ALA A 55 -1.50 3.58 2.14
C ALA A 55 -1.61 3.62 3.66
N ASN A 56 -2.42 2.73 4.21
CA ASN A 56 -2.65 2.65 5.65
C ASN A 56 -2.53 1.21 6.11
N VAL A 57 -1.92 1.03 7.27
CA VAL A 57 -1.90 -0.26 7.95
C VAL A 57 -3.21 -0.40 8.71
N GLU A 58 -3.98 -1.41 8.37
CA GLU A 58 -5.23 -1.70 9.07
C GLU A 58 -5.01 -2.61 10.27
N SER A 59 -4.13 -3.59 10.12
CA SER A 59 -3.79 -4.54 11.17
C SER A 59 -2.48 -5.23 10.82
N LEU A 60 -2.08 -6.20 11.62
CA LEU A 60 -0.88 -7.03 11.31
C LEU A 60 -1.08 -7.91 10.07
N THR A 61 -2.32 -8.10 9.64
CA THR A 61 -2.64 -8.95 8.51
C THR A 61 -3.15 -8.21 7.29
N GLN A 62 -3.53 -6.94 7.44
CA GLN A 62 -4.23 -6.19 6.38
C GLN A 62 -3.72 -4.76 6.25
N PHE A 63 -3.80 -4.25 5.05
CA PHE A 63 -3.54 -2.85 4.72
C PHE A 63 -4.59 -2.35 3.75
N SER A 64 -4.67 -1.04 3.59
CA SER A 64 -5.56 -0.46 2.59
C SER A 64 -4.80 0.52 1.71
N ILE A 65 -5.28 0.67 0.49
CA ILE A 65 -4.79 1.65 -0.45
C ILE A 65 -5.96 2.50 -0.91
N SER A 66 -5.80 3.80 -0.81
CA SER A 66 -6.75 4.77 -1.35
C SER A 66 -6.11 5.43 -2.57
N VAL A 67 -6.86 5.53 -3.65
CA VAL A 67 -6.36 6.08 -4.91
C VAL A 67 -7.30 7.17 -5.43
N GLY A 68 -6.72 8.14 -6.14
CA GLY A 68 -7.47 9.10 -6.95
C GLY A 68 -7.78 8.48 -8.31
N GLU A 69 -7.25 9.04 -9.39
CA GLU A 69 -7.49 8.52 -10.73
C GLU A 69 -6.72 7.25 -11.05
N HIS A 70 -5.61 7.01 -10.38
CA HIS A 70 -4.79 5.84 -10.66
C HIS A 70 -5.32 4.64 -9.92
N SER A 71 -5.52 3.56 -10.66
CA SER A 71 -6.06 2.33 -10.10
C SER A 71 -5.03 1.22 -9.97
N SER A 72 -3.80 1.45 -10.42
CA SER A 72 -2.72 0.46 -10.34
C SER A 72 -1.58 1.01 -9.50
N MET A 73 -1.18 0.27 -8.48
CA MET A 73 -0.22 0.71 -7.48
C MET A 73 0.84 -0.34 -7.23
N PHE A 74 2.06 0.12 -6.96
CA PHE A 74 3.06 -0.69 -6.26
C PHE A 74 2.95 -0.39 -4.77
N TRP A 75 3.24 -1.38 -3.96
CA TRP A 75 3.31 -1.16 -2.52
C TRP A 75 4.48 -1.94 -1.92
N PHE A 76 4.95 -1.49 -0.77
CA PHE A 76 5.87 -2.26 0.05
C PHE A 76 5.63 -1.98 1.52
N SER A 77 6.07 -2.91 2.36
CA SER A 77 5.98 -2.78 3.80
C SER A 77 7.18 -3.44 4.48
N ILE A 78 7.45 -3.01 5.71
CA ILE A 78 8.49 -3.56 6.57
C ILE A 78 7.88 -3.78 7.94
N GLY A 79 8.10 -4.97 8.48
CA GLY A 79 7.59 -5.29 9.80
C GLY A 79 8.20 -6.59 10.33
N LYS A 80 7.64 -7.08 11.39
CA LYS A 80 8.06 -8.36 11.96
C LYS A 80 6.87 -9.11 12.59
#